data_15a3d822c3eaa6ba8a0e5b0a81a6f531
#
_entry.id   15a3d822c3eaa6ba8a0e5b0a81a6f531
#
_cell.length_a   1.000
_cell.length_b   1.000
_cell.length_c   1.000
_cell.angle_alpha   90.00
_cell.angle_beta   90.00
_cell.angle_gamma   90.00
#
_symmetry.space_group_name_H-M   'P 1'
#
loop_
_entity.id
_entity.type
_entity.pdbx_description
1 polymer ?
#
loop_
_entity_poly.entity_id
_entity_poly.type
_entity_poly.pdbx_seq_one_letter_code
_entity_poly.pdbx_strand_id
1 'polypeptide(L)'
;MPSFNQSIFHPTVFFLTGIPGFETYHAWVFIPFCCLYVIAISGNGMILFVIITESSLHEPMYYFLSMLSFSDLGLCLSTLVTMVGIFWFNTREISFDACIGQMFFIHGFTLMESSVLLAMAFDRYIAICNPLRYATTFNGPLKTGVAIITRGTLTLTPVVVLLKCLSYCRSHVLHHSYCFHPDVMKLSCTDTRINSAAGLTALITTAGVDSIFIILSYLLIIKTVFSIASSEERKKAFSTCISHLGAVAVFYIPLISLSFVHRFGKWAPPYVHTLIANAYLLIPPVMNLIIYSVKTKQIRRAVNEAIFFIVPSLSGIKCRCNLIWLDLCCYF
;
A
#
# COMPACT_ATOMS: atom_id res chain seq x y z
N MET A 1 38.18 -23.82 16.95
CA MET A 1 36.87 -23.34 16.49
C MET A 1 35.80 -24.05 17.28
N PRO A 2 35.10 -23.43 18.24
CA PRO A 2 34.01 -24.09 18.91
C PRO A 2 32.78 -23.98 18.00
N SER A 3 32.23 -25.12 17.60
CA SER A 3 30.92 -25.21 16.93
C SER A 3 29.85 -24.81 17.96
N PHE A 4 29.46 -23.56 17.91
CA PHE A 4 28.30 -23.07 18.64
C PHE A 4 27.04 -23.61 17.97
N ASN A 5 26.54 -24.73 18.47
CA ASN A 5 25.17 -25.17 18.25
C ASN A 5 24.24 -24.22 19.05
N GLN A 6 24.16 -22.95 18.64
CA GLN A 6 23.19 -22.04 19.22
C GLN A 6 21.81 -22.50 18.75
N SER A 7 21.07 -23.16 19.64
CA SER A 7 19.66 -23.42 19.40
C SER A 7 18.96 -22.11 19.14
N ILE A 8 18.32 -22.00 17.97
CA ILE A 8 17.52 -20.81 17.59
C ILE A 8 16.37 -20.73 18.60
N PHE A 9 16.29 -19.60 19.33
CA PHE A 9 15.23 -19.36 20.29
C PHE A 9 14.25 -18.33 19.71
N HIS A 10 12.98 -18.71 19.62
CA HIS A 10 11.89 -17.81 19.26
C HIS A 10 10.97 -17.60 20.46
N PRO A 11 10.53 -16.35 20.73
CA PRO A 11 9.48 -16.10 21.70
C PRO A 11 8.17 -16.68 21.18
N THR A 12 7.31 -17.15 22.07
CA THR A 12 5.97 -17.62 21.71
C THR A 12 5.08 -16.48 21.25
N VAL A 13 5.23 -15.31 21.88
CA VAL A 13 4.42 -14.10 21.63
C VAL A 13 5.28 -12.83 21.68
N PHE A 14 4.86 -11.83 20.95
CA PHE A 14 5.29 -10.43 21.06
C PHE A 14 4.17 -9.57 21.64
N PHE A 15 4.53 -8.47 22.29
CA PHE A 15 3.61 -7.47 22.83
C PHE A 15 3.69 -6.18 22.02
N LEU A 16 2.59 -5.79 21.38
CA LEU A 16 2.47 -4.55 20.62
C LEU A 16 2.00 -3.42 21.55
N THR A 17 2.74 -2.31 21.63
CA THR A 17 2.36 -1.19 22.52
C THR A 17 1.32 -0.26 21.93
N GLY A 18 1.10 -0.30 20.61
CA GLY A 18 0.28 0.68 19.92
C GLY A 18 1.06 1.99 19.73
N ILE A 19 0.45 3.13 20.09
CA ILE A 19 1.09 4.45 20.01
C ILE A 19 1.62 4.81 21.40
N PRO A 20 2.95 4.81 21.60
CA PRO A 20 3.56 5.10 22.90
C PRO A 20 3.20 6.52 23.40
N GLY A 21 2.83 6.62 24.68
CA GLY A 21 2.44 7.89 25.31
C GLY A 21 0.96 8.29 25.13
N PHE A 22 0.17 7.50 24.39
CA PHE A 22 -1.26 7.72 24.19
C PHE A 22 -2.13 6.60 24.76
N GLU A 23 -1.60 5.82 25.71
CA GLU A 23 -2.26 4.62 26.24
C GLU A 23 -3.62 4.94 26.88
N THR A 24 -3.78 6.09 27.50
CA THR A 24 -5.04 6.58 28.12
C THR A 24 -6.05 7.09 27.09
N TYR A 25 -5.59 7.45 25.89
CA TYR A 25 -6.43 8.05 24.83
C TYR A 25 -6.63 7.11 23.65
N HIS A 26 -6.31 5.82 23.78
CA HIS A 26 -6.38 4.83 22.70
C HIS A 26 -7.72 4.84 21.97
N ALA A 27 -8.86 4.88 22.69
CA ALA A 27 -10.19 4.90 22.09
C ALA A 27 -10.41 6.13 21.19
N TRP A 28 -9.98 7.31 21.63
CA TRP A 28 -10.12 8.56 20.88
C TRP A 28 -9.22 8.61 19.65
N VAL A 29 -8.00 8.13 19.78
CA VAL A 29 -7.04 8.03 18.67
C VAL A 29 -7.48 6.99 17.64
N PHE A 30 -8.17 5.92 18.09
CA PHE A 30 -8.65 4.85 17.22
C PHE A 30 -9.77 5.30 16.29
N ILE A 31 -10.66 6.24 16.71
CA ILE A 31 -11.79 6.69 15.89
C ILE A 31 -11.36 7.17 14.49
N PRO A 32 -10.42 8.11 14.34
CA PRO A 32 -9.96 8.55 13.01
C PRO A 32 -9.31 7.41 12.21
N PHE A 33 -8.53 6.53 12.84
CA PHE A 33 -7.96 5.36 12.14
C PHE A 33 -9.06 4.41 11.67
N CYS A 34 -10.06 4.13 12.51
CA CYS A 34 -11.20 3.29 12.14
C CYS A 34 -11.95 3.87 10.93
N CYS A 35 -12.20 5.18 10.92
CA CYS A 35 -12.82 5.86 9.78
C CYS A 35 -11.98 5.67 8.50
N LEU A 36 -10.66 5.85 8.57
CA LEU A 36 -9.77 5.67 7.43
C LEU A 36 -9.77 4.21 6.92
N TYR A 37 -9.78 3.21 7.82
CA TYR A 37 -9.91 1.80 7.44
C TYR A 37 -11.24 1.52 6.74
N VAL A 38 -12.36 2.01 7.29
CA VAL A 38 -13.69 1.83 6.68
C VAL A 38 -13.73 2.46 5.29
N ILE A 39 -13.19 3.67 5.13
CA ILE A 39 -13.11 4.37 3.85
C ILE A 39 -12.24 3.58 2.85
N ALA A 40 -11.03 3.18 3.27
CA ALA A 40 -10.11 2.45 2.40
C ALA A 40 -10.69 1.10 1.96
N ILE A 41 -11.24 0.31 2.89
CA ILE A 41 -11.76 -1.03 2.59
C ILE A 41 -13.03 -0.95 1.74
N SER A 42 -14.00 -0.12 2.12
CA SER A 42 -15.25 0.00 1.36
C SER A 42 -15.01 0.58 -0.03
N GLY A 43 -14.17 1.60 -0.14
CA GLY A 43 -13.90 2.27 -1.40
C GLY A 43 -13.11 1.42 -2.37
N ASN A 44 -11.98 0.84 -1.95
CA ASN A 44 -11.18 -0.05 -2.81
C ASN A 44 -11.94 -1.34 -3.14
N GLY A 45 -12.74 -1.87 -2.20
CA GLY A 45 -13.64 -2.99 -2.46
C GLY A 45 -14.67 -2.68 -3.53
N MET A 46 -15.26 -1.47 -3.51
CA MET A 46 -16.21 -1.02 -4.51
C MET A 46 -15.54 -0.83 -5.89
N ILE A 47 -14.35 -0.23 -5.95
CA ILE A 47 -13.59 -0.10 -7.22
C ILE A 47 -13.31 -1.48 -7.81
N LEU A 48 -12.83 -2.42 -6.99
CA LEU A 48 -12.54 -3.79 -7.42
C LEU A 48 -13.80 -4.49 -7.93
N PHE A 49 -14.90 -4.40 -7.20
CA PHE A 49 -16.20 -4.97 -7.58
C PHE A 49 -16.67 -4.43 -8.93
N VAL A 50 -16.67 -3.12 -9.11
CA VAL A 50 -17.14 -2.47 -10.35
C VAL A 50 -16.25 -2.83 -11.53
N ILE A 51 -14.92 -2.89 -11.39
CA ILE A 51 -14.03 -3.29 -12.50
C ILE A 51 -14.25 -4.75 -12.91
N ILE A 52 -14.57 -5.63 -11.96
CA ILE A 52 -14.82 -7.05 -12.25
C ILE A 52 -16.18 -7.24 -12.95
N THR A 53 -17.20 -6.50 -12.54
CA THR A 53 -18.58 -6.70 -13.01
C THR A 53 -18.89 -5.95 -14.30
N GLU A 54 -18.26 -4.80 -14.53
CA GLU A 54 -18.50 -3.94 -15.70
C GLU A 54 -17.56 -4.27 -16.85
N SER A 55 -18.06 -4.91 -17.91
CA SER A 55 -17.27 -5.27 -19.08
C SER A 55 -16.70 -4.06 -19.85
N SER A 56 -17.33 -2.90 -19.75
CA SER A 56 -16.82 -1.64 -20.31
C SER A 56 -15.52 -1.14 -19.69
N LEU A 57 -15.15 -1.68 -18.51
CA LEU A 57 -13.93 -1.37 -17.80
C LEU A 57 -12.83 -2.43 -17.97
N HIS A 58 -12.93 -3.33 -18.94
CA HIS A 58 -11.93 -4.36 -19.18
C HIS A 58 -10.80 -3.90 -20.12
N GLU A 59 -10.23 -2.73 -19.85
CA GLU A 59 -9.04 -2.20 -20.52
C GLU A 59 -7.79 -2.37 -19.64
N PRO A 60 -6.55 -2.41 -20.20
CA PRO A 60 -5.31 -2.62 -19.42
C PRO A 60 -5.16 -1.71 -18.20
N MET A 61 -5.51 -0.43 -18.34
CA MET A 61 -5.44 0.53 -17.24
C MET A 61 -6.31 0.13 -16.05
N TYR A 62 -7.53 -0.36 -16.28
CA TYR A 62 -8.43 -0.76 -15.19
C TYR A 62 -8.00 -2.05 -14.52
N TYR A 63 -7.35 -2.97 -15.25
CA TYR A 63 -6.72 -4.13 -14.64
C TYR A 63 -5.59 -3.74 -13.69
N PHE A 64 -4.76 -2.76 -14.04
CA PHE A 64 -3.76 -2.24 -13.11
C PHE A 64 -4.40 -1.56 -11.90
N LEU A 65 -5.48 -0.81 -12.12
CA LEU A 65 -6.22 -0.20 -11.02
C LEU A 65 -6.87 -1.25 -10.11
N SER A 66 -7.39 -2.36 -10.66
CA SER A 66 -7.90 -3.47 -9.83
C SER A 66 -6.79 -4.13 -9.00
N MET A 67 -5.59 -4.31 -9.57
CA MET A 67 -4.43 -4.80 -8.83
C MET A 67 -4.00 -3.84 -7.72
N LEU A 68 -4.05 -2.53 -7.97
CA LEU A 68 -3.77 -1.50 -6.97
C LEU A 68 -4.78 -1.56 -5.84
N SER A 69 -6.09 -1.54 -6.16
CA SER A 69 -7.16 -1.66 -5.15
C SER A 69 -7.09 -2.97 -4.36
N PHE A 70 -6.69 -4.07 -4.99
CA PHE A 70 -6.45 -5.34 -4.31
C PHE A 70 -5.27 -5.26 -3.33
N SER A 71 -4.18 -4.59 -3.71
CA SER A 71 -3.03 -4.35 -2.82
C SER A 71 -3.42 -3.49 -1.63
N ASP A 72 -4.16 -2.40 -1.88
CA ASP A 72 -4.68 -1.49 -0.85
C ASP A 72 -5.58 -2.23 0.16
N LEU A 73 -6.47 -3.10 -0.32
CA LEU A 73 -7.32 -3.95 0.53
C LEU A 73 -6.48 -4.91 1.36
N GLY A 74 -5.52 -5.59 0.73
CA GLY A 74 -4.64 -6.53 1.39
C GLY A 74 -3.81 -5.87 2.49
N LEU A 75 -3.29 -4.67 2.24
CA LEU A 75 -2.54 -3.88 3.20
C LEU A 75 -3.40 -3.48 4.41
N CYS A 76 -4.60 -2.96 4.16
CA CYS A 76 -5.56 -2.61 5.21
C CYS A 76 -5.96 -3.84 6.05
N LEU A 77 -6.34 -4.95 5.43
CA LEU A 77 -6.76 -6.16 6.13
C LEU A 77 -5.63 -6.79 6.94
N SER A 78 -4.39 -6.72 6.45
CA SER A 78 -3.21 -7.25 7.17
C SER A 78 -2.96 -6.55 8.50
N THR A 79 -3.38 -5.29 8.67
CA THR A 79 -3.14 -4.48 9.86
C THR A 79 -4.37 -4.24 10.70
N LEU A 80 -5.57 -4.31 10.11
CA LEU A 80 -6.84 -4.04 10.78
C LEU A 80 -7.03 -4.88 12.04
N VAL A 81 -6.72 -6.19 11.97
CA VAL A 81 -6.92 -7.12 13.10
C VAL A 81 -6.11 -6.69 14.33
N THR A 82 -4.83 -6.35 14.14
CA THR A 82 -3.98 -5.89 15.24
C THR A 82 -4.39 -4.52 15.74
N MET A 83 -4.79 -3.61 14.87
CA MET A 83 -5.28 -2.29 15.24
C MET A 83 -6.56 -2.36 16.08
N VAL A 84 -7.55 -3.14 15.66
CA VAL A 84 -8.78 -3.38 16.43
C VAL A 84 -8.48 -4.09 17.74
N GLY A 85 -7.59 -5.10 17.72
CA GLY A 85 -7.14 -5.81 18.92
C GLY A 85 -6.57 -4.87 19.97
N ILE A 86 -5.60 -4.03 19.58
CA ILE A 86 -4.89 -3.12 20.50
C ILE A 86 -5.83 -2.02 21.02
N PHE A 87 -6.53 -1.33 20.12
CA PHE A 87 -7.22 -0.07 20.47
C PHE A 87 -8.63 -0.27 21.01
N TRP A 88 -9.31 -1.36 20.61
CA TRP A 88 -10.69 -1.65 21.04
C TRP A 88 -10.77 -2.71 22.12
N PHE A 89 -10.05 -3.83 21.91
CA PHE A 89 -10.10 -4.96 22.85
C PHE A 89 -8.93 -4.96 23.87
N ASN A 90 -7.99 -4.04 23.77
CA ASN A 90 -6.75 -4.00 24.56
C ASN A 90 -5.95 -5.32 24.51
N THR A 91 -6.11 -6.10 23.45
CA THR A 91 -5.37 -7.33 23.20
C THR A 91 -4.09 -6.97 22.46
N ARG A 92 -2.96 -7.07 23.15
CA ARG A 92 -1.66 -6.61 22.66
C ARG A 92 -0.72 -7.75 22.25
N GLU A 93 -1.15 -8.96 22.46
CA GLU A 93 -0.36 -10.15 22.16
C GLU A 93 -0.53 -10.59 20.72
N ILE A 94 0.60 -10.91 20.08
CA ILE A 94 0.63 -11.54 18.75
C ILE A 94 1.64 -12.68 18.78
N SER A 95 1.27 -13.87 18.29
CA SER A 95 2.20 -14.99 18.20
C SER A 95 3.35 -14.68 17.22
N PHE A 96 4.51 -15.31 17.45
CA PHE A 96 5.68 -15.12 16.59
C PHE A 96 5.38 -15.35 15.11
N ASP A 97 4.73 -16.49 14.79
CA ASP A 97 4.41 -16.82 13.38
C ASP A 97 3.37 -15.87 12.76
N ALA A 98 2.38 -15.43 13.55
CA ALA A 98 1.40 -14.43 13.08
C ALA A 98 2.08 -13.08 12.80
N CYS A 99 3.03 -12.67 13.63
CA CYS A 99 3.83 -11.47 13.45
C CYS A 99 4.67 -11.53 12.16
N ILE A 100 5.37 -12.64 11.95
CA ILE A 100 6.14 -12.88 10.71
C ILE A 100 5.22 -12.92 9.49
N GLY A 101 4.06 -13.58 9.59
CA GLY A 101 3.04 -13.62 8.54
C GLY A 101 2.50 -12.22 8.21
N GLN A 102 2.18 -11.41 9.22
CA GLN A 102 1.72 -10.03 9.04
C GLN A 102 2.77 -9.20 8.28
N MET A 103 4.05 -9.28 8.67
CA MET A 103 5.14 -8.60 7.95
C MET A 103 5.24 -9.04 6.49
N PHE A 104 5.12 -10.36 6.22
CA PHE A 104 5.14 -10.89 4.86
C PHE A 104 4.04 -10.26 4.01
N PHE A 105 2.81 -10.20 4.50
CA PHE A 105 1.70 -9.61 3.77
C PHE A 105 1.83 -8.10 3.59
N ILE A 106 2.20 -7.36 4.64
CA ILE A 106 2.42 -5.91 4.55
C ILE A 106 3.46 -5.59 3.48
N HIS A 107 4.64 -6.20 3.55
CA HIS A 107 5.70 -5.94 2.58
C HIS A 107 5.36 -6.50 1.19
N GLY A 108 4.62 -7.61 1.10
CA GLY A 108 4.14 -8.20 -0.15
C GLY A 108 3.21 -7.27 -0.91
N PHE A 109 2.22 -6.73 -0.23
CA PHE A 109 1.31 -5.75 -0.84
C PHE A 109 2.00 -4.44 -1.18
N THR A 110 2.94 -3.97 -0.35
CA THR A 110 3.77 -2.79 -0.69
C THR A 110 4.59 -2.99 -1.97
N LEU A 111 5.23 -4.16 -2.14
CA LEU A 111 5.99 -4.49 -3.35
C LEU A 111 5.07 -4.62 -4.57
N MET A 112 3.87 -5.17 -4.37
CA MET A 112 2.85 -5.25 -5.41
C MET A 112 2.41 -3.84 -5.84
N GLU A 113 2.10 -2.95 -4.90
CA GLU A 113 1.70 -1.57 -5.16
C GLU A 113 2.77 -0.81 -5.95
N SER A 114 4.04 -0.86 -5.53
CA SER A 114 5.17 -0.28 -6.27
C SER A 114 5.28 -0.81 -7.70
N SER A 115 5.16 -2.14 -7.87
CA SER A 115 5.25 -2.79 -9.18
C SER A 115 4.09 -2.42 -10.09
N VAL A 116 2.88 -2.26 -9.53
CA VAL A 116 1.69 -1.82 -10.27
C VAL A 116 1.85 -0.36 -10.71
N LEU A 117 2.33 0.53 -9.83
CA LEU A 117 2.61 1.93 -10.19
C LEU A 117 3.65 2.02 -11.30
N LEU A 118 4.70 1.20 -11.26
CA LEU A 118 5.69 1.12 -12.34
C LEU A 118 5.05 0.64 -13.65
N ALA A 119 4.22 -0.42 -13.60
CA ALA A 119 3.51 -0.93 -14.77
C ALA A 119 2.55 0.12 -15.36
N MET A 120 1.85 0.88 -14.52
CA MET A 120 0.99 1.99 -14.94
C MET A 120 1.79 3.14 -15.59
N ALA A 121 2.98 3.47 -15.07
CA ALA A 121 3.86 4.46 -15.71
C ALA A 121 4.29 4.01 -17.11
N PHE A 122 4.64 2.74 -17.26
CA PHE A 122 5.00 2.14 -18.55
C PHE A 122 3.80 2.09 -19.51
N ASP A 123 2.61 1.71 -19.03
CA ASP A 123 1.36 1.76 -19.79
C ASP A 123 1.12 3.17 -20.36
N ARG A 124 1.23 4.20 -19.54
CA ARG A 124 1.10 5.60 -19.97
C ARG A 124 2.16 5.99 -20.99
N TYR A 125 3.39 5.58 -20.78
CA TYR A 125 4.47 5.84 -21.74
C TYR A 125 4.16 5.25 -23.11
N ILE A 126 3.76 3.99 -23.19
CA ILE A 126 3.42 3.36 -24.47
C ILE A 126 2.18 4.01 -25.10
N ALA A 127 1.12 4.27 -24.32
CA ALA A 127 -0.11 4.87 -24.82
C ALA A 127 0.09 6.28 -25.42
N ILE A 128 1.01 7.07 -24.88
CA ILE A 128 1.24 8.45 -25.32
C ILE A 128 2.37 8.54 -26.35
N CYS A 129 3.49 7.82 -26.13
CA CYS A 129 4.67 7.94 -26.98
C CYS A 129 4.67 6.97 -28.17
N ASN A 130 3.97 5.82 -28.09
CA ASN A 130 3.95 4.78 -29.10
C ASN A 130 2.55 4.18 -29.33
N PRO A 131 1.52 4.98 -29.65
CA PRO A 131 0.12 4.54 -29.69
C PRO A 131 -0.13 3.38 -30.67
N LEU A 132 0.60 3.31 -31.79
CA LEU A 132 0.47 2.23 -32.76
C LEU A 132 0.95 0.85 -32.23
N ARG A 133 1.82 0.84 -31.24
CA ARG A 133 2.31 -0.40 -30.59
C ARG A 133 1.55 -0.76 -29.34
N TYR A 134 0.63 0.09 -28.88
CA TYR A 134 -0.09 -0.13 -27.63
C TYR A 134 -0.83 -1.47 -27.60
N ALA A 135 -1.60 -1.78 -28.66
CA ALA A 135 -2.36 -3.02 -28.75
C ALA A 135 -1.49 -4.30 -28.79
N THR A 136 -0.26 -4.20 -29.29
CA THR A 136 0.66 -5.35 -29.45
C THR A 136 1.58 -5.55 -28.24
N THR A 137 1.85 -4.50 -27.47
CA THR A 137 2.82 -4.53 -26.37
C THR A 137 2.23 -5.11 -25.09
N PHE A 138 0.96 -4.81 -24.80
CA PHE A 138 0.27 -5.34 -23.61
C PHE A 138 -0.44 -6.68 -23.91
N ASN A 139 0.37 -7.74 -24.12
CA ASN A 139 -0.12 -9.12 -24.35
C ASN A 139 -0.61 -9.80 -23.04
N GLY A 140 -1.44 -9.11 -22.27
CA GLY A 140 -2.23 -9.65 -21.19
C GLY A 140 -1.84 -9.16 -19.79
N PRO A 141 -2.80 -8.54 -19.09
CA PRO A 141 -2.66 -8.11 -17.69
C PRO A 141 -2.30 -9.28 -16.76
N LEU A 142 -2.70 -10.51 -17.11
CA LEU A 142 -2.38 -11.72 -16.37
C LEU A 142 -0.87 -11.98 -16.29
N LYS A 143 -0.13 -11.85 -17.42
CA LYS A 143 1.32 -12.03 -17.42
C LYS A 143 2.02 -11.00 -16.55
N THR A 144 1.57 -9.75 -16.60
CA THR A 144 2.09 -8.68 -15.73
C THR A 144 1.79 -8.97 -14.26
N GLY A 145 0.58 -9.41 -13.92
CA GLY A 145 0.22 -9.83 -12.57
C GLY A 145 1.09 -10.96 -12.04
N VAL A 146 1.32 -12.00 -12.84
CA VAL A 146 2.22 -13.11 -12.48
C VAL A 146 3.65 -12.60 -12.24
N ALA A 147 4.16 -11.71 -13.10
CA ALA A 147 5.49 -11.14 -12.94
C ALA A 147 5.61 -10.30 -11.65
N ILE A 148 4.59 -9.50 -11.32
CA ILE A 148 4.51 -8.72 -10.08
C ILE A 148 4.55 -9.63 -8.85
N ILE A 149 3.72 -10.67 -8.80
CA ILE A 149 3.66 -11.63 -7.69
C ILE A 149 5.00 -12.36 -7.55
N THR A 150 5.56 -12.85 -8.67
CA THR A 150 6.85 -13.55 -8.68
C THR A 150 7.97 -12.66 -8.16
N ARG A 151 8.05 -11.42 -8.62
CA ARG A 151 9.03 -10.43 -8.13
C ARG A 151 8.89 -10.21 -6.63
N GLY A 152 7.66 -9.97 -6.14
CA GLY A 152 7.37 -9.77 -4.72
C GLY A 152 7.82 -10.95 -3.87
N THR A 153 7.44 -12.15 -4.28
CA THR A 153 7.80 -13.40 -3.57
C THR A 153 9.31 -13.60 -3.52
N LEU A 154 10.02 -13.46 -4.65
CA LEU A 154 11.47 -13.62 -4.72
C LEU A 154 12.22 -12.58 -3.85
N THR A 155 11.70 -11.35 -3.77
CA THR A 155 12.30 -10.29 -2.96
C THR A 155 12.07 -10.51 -1.47
N LEU A 156 10.89 -10.97 -1.06
CA LEU A 156 10.51 -11.08 0.36
C LEU A 156 10.94 -12.39 1.01
N THR A 157 10.97 -13.50 0.27
CA THR A 157 11.31 -14.81 0.84
C THR A 157 12.65 -14.78 1.59
N PRO A 158 13.75 -14.24 1.04
CA PRO A 158 15.01 -14.13 1.76
C PRO A 158 14.89 -13.29 3.04
N VAL A 159 14.17 -12.17 3.01
CA VAL A 159 14.00 -11.28 4.16
C VAL A 159 13.30 -12.00 5.31
N VAL A 160 12.22 -12.73 5.00
CA VAL A 160 11.43 -13.46 6.00
C VAL A 160 12.18 -14.66 6.55
N VAL A 161 12.85 -15.43 5.67
CA VAL A 161 13.67 -16.59 6.08
C VAL A 161 14.79 -16.15 7.01
N LEU A 162 15.51 -15.08 6.67
CA LEU A 162 16.56 -14.53 7.49
C LEU A 162 16.06 -14.09 8.87
N LEU A 163 14.83 -13.54 8.98
CA LEU A 163 14.23 -13.21 10.29
C LEU A 163 13.97 -14.46 11.14
N LYS A 164 13.47 -15.53 10.52
CA LYS A 164 13.26 -16.81 11.21
C LYS A 164 14.56 -17.49 11.67
N CYS A 165 15.68 -17.15 11.07
CA CYS A 165 17.00 -17.64 11.48
C CYS A 165 17.62 -16.87 12.66
N LEU A 166 17.03 -15.76 13.11
CA LEU A 166 17.51 -15.00 14.25
C LEU A 166 17.09 -15.63 15.58
N SER A 167 17.95 -15.53 16.59
CA SER A 167 17.59 -15.85 17.99
C SER A 167 17.19 -14.58 18.72
N TYR A 168 16.05 -14.64 19.41
CA TYR A 168 15.46 -13.52 20.12
C TYR A 168 15.60 -13.74 21.62
N CYS A 169 16.38 -12.91 22.32
CA CYS A 169 16.66 -13.06 23.74
C CYS A 169 16.51 -11.76 24.54
N ARG A 170 16.06 -10.69 23.87
CA ARG A 170 15.80 -9.39 24.50
C ARG A 170 14.33 -9.27 24.91
N SER A 171 13.87 -8.08 25.17
CA SER A 171 12.46 -7.80 25.40
C SER A 171 11.57 -8.37 24.27
N HIS A 172 10.35 -8.76 24.61
CA HIS A 172 9.33 -9.20 23.65
C HIS A 172 8.37 -8.07 23.25
N VAL A 173 8.71 -6.81 23.56
CA VAL A 173 7.88 -5.64 23.35
C VAL A 173 8.26 -4.93 22.05
N LEU A 174 7.28 -4.76 21.17
CA LEU A 174 7.37 -4.00 19.92
C LEU A 174 6.67 -2.65 20.08
N HIS A 175 7.37 -1.56 19.73
CA HIS A 175 6.87 -0.18 19.92
C HIS A 175 6.06 0.34 18.72
N HIS A 176 5.25 -0.53 18.12
CA HIS A 176 4.37 -0.21 16.98
C HIS A 176 3.00 -0.84 17.15
N SER A 177 2.05 -0.44 16.30
CA SER A 177 0.68 -0.98 16.25
C SER A 177 0.57 -2.25 15.41
N TYR A 178 1.66 -2.65 14.75
CA TYR A 178 1.78 -3.84 13.91
C TYR A 178 3.24 -4.33 13.90
N CYS A 179 3.47 -5.52 13.38
CA CYS A 179 4.81 -6.09 13.29
C CYS A 179 5.65 -5.37 12.25
N PHE A 180 6.56 -4.53 12.71
CA PHE A 180 7.46 -3.75 11.87
C PHE A 180 8.84 -4.41 11.81
N HIS A 181 9.29 -4.75 10.60
CA HIS A 181 10.53 -5.51 10.37
C HIS A 181 11.76 -4.98 11.12
N PRO A 182 12.06 -3.67 11.12
CA PRO A 182 13.23 -3.16 11.86
C PRO A 182 13.11 -3.27 13.37
N ASP A 183 11.91 -3.21 13.94
CA ASP A 183 11.71 -3.34 15.39
C ASP A 183 11.86 -4.80 15.83
N VAL A 184 11.35 -5.74 15.04
CA VAL A 184 11.54 -7.16 15.29
C VAL A 184 13.03 -7.53 15.27
N MET A 185 13.80 -7.00 14.32
CA MET A 185 15.26 -7.20 14.29
C MET A 185 15.98 -6.69 15.54
N LYS A 186 15.54 -5.56 16.15
CA LYS A 186 16.15 -5.01 17.36
C LYS A 186 16.05 -5.92 18.57
N LEU A 187 15.09 -6.85 18.58
CA LEU A 187 14.89 -7.81 19.67
C LEU A 187 15.80 -9.03 19.57
N SER A 188 16.53 -9.17 18.47
CA SER A 188 17.51 -10.24 18.28
C SER A 188 18.79 -10.00 19.09
N CYS A 189 19.41 -11.09 19.53
CA CYS A 189 20.74 -11.13 20.12
C CYS A 189 21.82 -11.64 19.15
N THR A 190 21.42 -12.13 17.99
CA THR A 190 22.36 -12.51 16.93
C THR A 190 22.71 -11.32 16.04
N ASP A 191 23.77 -11.45 15.24
CA ASP A 191 24.15 -10.41 14.27
C ASP A 191 23.06 -10.22 13.21
N THR A 192 22.55 -9.00 13.11
CA THR A 192 21.47 -8.63 12.19
C THR A 192 21.94 -7.93 10.92
N ARG A 193 23.25 -7.87 10.64
CA ARG A 193 23.80 -7.14 9.48
C ARG A 193 23.27 -7.66 8.16
N ILE A 194 23.19 -8.98 8.00
CA ILE A 194 22.68 -9.63 6.80
C ILE A 194 21.18 -9.32 6.61
N ASN A 195 20.41 -9.39 7.71
CA ASN A 195 18.98 -9.06 7.69
C ASN A 195 18.74 -7.58 7.32
N SER A 196 19.56 -6.68 7.91
CA SER A 196 19.51 -5.26 7.60
C SER A 196 19.90 -4.99 6.14
N ALA A 197 20.91 -5.67 5.60
CA ALA A 197 21.31 -5.58 4.20
C ALA A 197 20.20 -6.07 3.27
N ALA A 198 19.57 -7.22 3.58
CA ALA A 198 18.45 -7.76 2.80
C ALA A 198 17.24 -6.81 2.78
N GLY A 199 16.85 -6.26 3.94
CA GLY A 199 15.77 -5.27 4.02
C GLY A 199 16.11 -3.97 3.28
N LEU A 200 17.37 -3.52 3.33
CA LEU A 200 17.82 -2.34 2.58
C LEU A 200 17.82 -2.60 1.06
N THR A 201 18.24 -3.78 0.63
CA THR A 201 18.19 -4.17 -0.79
C THR A 201 16.74 -4.18 -1.30
N ALA A 202 15.81 -4.76 -0.54
CA ALA A 202 14.39 -4.72 -0.87
C ALA A 202 13.85 -3.28 -0.99
N LEU A 203 14.25 -2.38 -0.07
CA LEU A 203 13.88 -0.97 -0.12
C LEU A 203 14.48 -0.25 -1.34
N ILE A 204 15.75 -0.45 -1.64
CA ILE A 204 16.43 0.17 -2.79
C ILE A 204 15.81 -0.29 -4.09
N THR A 205 15.49 -1.58 -4.23
CA THR A 205 14.84 -2.09 -5.43
C THR A 205 13.43 -1.53 -5.61
N THR A 206 12.69 -1.34 -4.51
CA THR A 206 11.31 -0.82 -4.54
C THR A 206 11.28 0.70 -4.66
N ALA A 207 11.87 1.43 -3.69
CA ALA A 207 11.79 2.87 -3.65
C ALA A 207 12.82 3.56 -4.55
N GLY A 208 13.96 2.93 -4.80
CA GLY A 208 15.03 3.48 -5.65
C GLY A 208 14.82 3.15 -7.12
N VAL A 209 14.94 1.88 -7.49
CA VAL A 209 14.93 1.46 -8.90
C VAL A 209 13.58 1.76 -9.57
N ASP A 210 12.46 1.40 -8.92
CA ASP A 210 11.13 1.62 -9.51
C ASP A 210 10.86 3.12 -9.71
N SER A 211 11.20 3.97 -8.74
CA SER A 211 11.02 5.42 -8.87
C SER A 211 11.87 6.03 -9.99
N ILE A 212 13.09 5.55 -10.21
CA ILE A 212 13.94 5.99 -11.33
C ILE A 212 13.26 5.67 -12.67
N PHE A 213 12.76 4.45 -12.86
CA PHE A 213 12.06 4.07 -14.09
C PHE A 213 10.75 4.85 -14.30
N ILE A 214 10.00 5.11 -13.22
CA ILE A 214 8.81 5.97 -13.27
C ILE A 214 9.20 7.39 -13.72
N ILE A 215 10.21 8.00 -13.10
CA ILE A 215 10.69 9.35 -13.46
C ILE A 215 11.14 9.39 -14.91
N LEU A 216 11.93 8.43 -15.36
CA LEU A 216 12.39 8.36 -16.76
C LEU A 216 11.21 8.25 -17.73
N SER A 217 10.22 7.41 -17.43
CA SER A 217 9.00 7.28 -18.24
C SER A 217 8.29 8.62 -18.34
N TYR A 218 8.14 9.36 -17.23
CA TYR A 218 7.47 10.66 -17.25
C TYR A 218 8.26 11.77 -17.91
N LEU A 219 9.58 11.77 -17.86
CA LEU A 219 10.42 12.70 -18.62
C LEU A 219 10.18 12.52 -20.13
N LEU A 220 10.09 11.27 -20.61
CA LEU A 220 9.80 10.97 -22.01
C LEU A 220 8.37 11.35 -22.39
N ILE A 221 7.38 11.06 -21.53
CA ILE A 221 5.98 11.47 -21.72
C ILE A 221 5.88 12.99 -21.84
N ILE A 222 6.48 13.73 -20.93
CA ILE A 222 6.45 15.21 -20.93
C ILE A 222 7.03 15.75 -22.24
N LYS A 223 8.18 15.24 -22.68
CA LYS A 223 8.79 15.62 -23.97
C LYS A 223 7.81 15.41 -25.14
N THR A 224 7.14 14.26 -25.19
CA THR A 224 6.18 13.94 -26.25
C THR A 224 4.92 14.81 -26.14
N VAL A 225 4.40 15.02 -24.93
CA VAL A 225 3.18 15.85 -24.72
C VAL A 225 3.41 17.30 -25.16
N PHE A 226 4.60 17.87 -24.95
CA PHE A 226 4.91 19.21 -25.46
C PHE A 226 4.99 19.29 -27.00
N SER A 227 5.22 18.18 -27.70
CA SER A 227 5.20 18.12 -29.17
C SER A 227 3.78 17.98 -29.77
N ILE A 228 2.74 17.73 -28.93
CA ILE A 228 1.35 17.63 -29.39
C ILE A 228 0.85 19.01 -29.80
N ALA A 229 0.41 19.14 -31.05
CA ALA A 229 -0.09 20.41 -31.61
C ALA A 229 -1.43 20.83 -30.98
N SER A 230 -2.34 19.87 -30.74
CA SER A 230 -3.67 20.12 -30.17
C SER A 230 -3.60 20.45 -28.68
N SER A 231 -4.07 21.66 -28.31
CA SER A 231 -4.15 22.09 -26.91
C SER A 231 -5.07 21.21 -26.05
N GLU A 232 -6.15 20.73 -26.64
CA GLU A 232 -7.15 19.87 -25.98
C GLU A 232 -6.57 18.50 -25.64
N GLU A 233 -5.92 17.84 -26.61
CA GLU A 233 -5.26 16.55 -26.42
C GLU A 233 -4.11 16.64 -25.40
N ARG A 234 -3.35 17.72 -25.47
CA ARG A 234 -2.28 18.00 -24.50
C ARG A 234 -2.82 18.13 -23.08
N LYS A 235 -3.91 18.89 -22.86
CA LYS A 235 -4.56 19.02 -21.54
C LYS A 235 -5.06 17.68 -21.02
N LYS A 236 -5.68 16.85 -21.88
CA LYS A 236 -6.16 15.51 -21.52
C LYS A 236 -5.02 14.59 -21.10
N ALA A 237 -3.91 14.58 -21.86
CA ALA A 237 -2.72 13.81 -21.53
C ALA A 237 -2.13 14.25 -20.18
N PHE A 238 -1.96 15.56 -19.95
CA PHE A 238 -1.47 16.10 -18.67
C PHE A 238 -2.37 15.73 -17.49
N SER A 239 -3.69 15.84 -17.62
CA SER A 239 -4.63 15.51 -16.54
C SER A 239 -4.48 14.05 -16.07
N THR A 240 -4.29 13.14 -17.01
CA THR A 240 -4.09 11.72 -16.71
C THR A 240 -2.71 11.48 -16.02
N CYS A 241 -1.67 12.14 -16.51
CA CYS A 241 -0.33 12.04 -15.94
C CYS A 241 -0.28 12.58 -14.50
N ILE A 242 -0.92 13.73 -14.24
CA ILE A 242 -0.95 14.34 -12.90
C ILE A 242 -1.61 13.39 -11.89
N SER A 243 -2.69 12.71 -12.26
CA SER A 243 -3.37 11.76 -11.37
C SER A 243 -2.44 10.60 -10.97
N HIS A 244 -1.74 10.02 -11.93
CA HIS A 244 -0.81 8.93 -11.63
C HIS A 244 0.42 9.43 -10.84
N LEU A 245 0.98 10.59 -11.19
CA LEU A 245 2.07 11.20 -10.40
C LEU A 245 1.63 11.51 -8.97
N GLY A 246 0.37 11.89 -8.77
CA GLY A 246 -0.22 12.05 -7.44
C GLY A 246 -0.21 10.74 -6.65
N ALA A 247 -0.66 9.64 -7.24
CA ALA A 247 -0.62 8.31 -6.62
C ALA A 247 0.82 7.87 -6.31
N VAL A 248 1.76 8.08 -7.24
CA VAL A 248 3.19 7.80 -7.05
C VAL A 248 3.76 8.60 -5.85
N ALA A 249 3.47 9.88 -5.78
CA ALA A 249 3.94 10.73 -4.67
C ALA A 249 3.36 10.29 -3.32
N VAL A 250 2.05 9.99 -3.28
CA VAL A 250 1.35 9.52 -2.08
C VAL A 250 1.89 8.20 -1.57
N PHE A 251 2.34 7.32 -2.46
CA PHE A 251 2.98 6.05 -2.09
C PHE A 251 4.43 6.24 -1.63
N TYR A 252 5.28 6.88 -2.44
CA TYR A 252 6.72 6.91 -2.17
C TYR A 252 7.11 7.91 -1.07
N ILE A 253 6.40 9.03 -0.89
CA ILE A 253 6.77 10.02 0.13
C ILE A 253 6.67 9.43 1.54
N PRO A 254 5.55 8.79 1.97
CA PRO A 254 5.47 8.16 3.28
C PRO A 254 6.46 7.00 3.45
N LEU A 255 6.67 6.16 2.43
CA LEU A 255 7.61 5.05 2.44
C LEU A 255 9.06 5.52 2.69
N ILE A 256 9.50 6.54 1.94
CA ILE A 256 10.84 7.12 2.09
C ILE A 256 10.96 7.81 3.45
N SER A 257 9.93 8.57 3.87
CA SER A 257 9.90 9.25 5.16
C SER A 257 10.03 8.27 6.33
N LEU A 258 9.28 7.17 6.30
CA LEU A 258 9.37 6.11 7.31
C LEU A 258 10.78 5.52 7.37
N SER A 259 11.35 5.20 6.21
CA SER A 259 12.70 4.63 6.11
C SER A 259 13.77 5.58 6.60
N PHE A 260 13.64 6.87 6.28
CA PHE A 260 14.57 7.92 6.70
C PHE A 260 14.51 8.13 8.22
N VAL A 261 13.31 8.34 8.76
CA VAL A 261 13.11 8.57 10.20
C VAL A 261 13.57 7.37 11.02
N HIS A 262 13.32 6.16 10.55
CA HIS A 262 13.78 4.96 11.25
C HIS A 262 15.32 4.85 11.30
N ARG A 263 16.05 5.25 10.25
CA ARG A 263 17.51 5.14 10.17
C ARG A 263 18.22 6.33 10.81
N PHE A 264 17.72 7.52 10.63
CA PHE A 264 18.39 8.77 11.01
C PHE A 264 17.68 9.54 12.12
N GLY A 265 16.40 9.29 12.34
CA GLY A 265 15.54 9.99 13.31
C GLY A 265 15.66 9.48 14.75
N LYS A 266 16.83 9.05 15.21
CA LYS A 266 17.03 8.54 16.58
C LYS A 266 16.66 9.55 17.69
N TRP A 267 16.59 10.82 17.34
CA TRP A 267 16.18 11.93 18.20
C TRP A 267 14.66 12.14 18.24
N ALA A 268 13.91 11.56 17.30
CA ALA A 268 12.47 11.69 17.26
C ALA A 268 11.80 10.85 18.38
N PRO A 269 10.76 11.38 19.03
CA PRO A 269 10.02 10.62 20.04
C PRO A 269 9.41 9.34 19.46
N PRO A 270 9.26 8.25 20.24
CA PRO A 270 8.74 6.98 19.77
C PRO A 270 7.36 7.07 19.09
N TYR A 271 6.47 7.93 19.58
CA TYR A 271 5.14 8.13 18.97
C TYR A 271 5.21 8.66 17.54
N VAL A 272 6.24 9.45 17.19
CA VAL A 272 6.44 9.97 15.81
C VAL A 272 6.73 8.82 14.85
N HIS A 273 7.59 7.88 15.25
CA HIS A 273 7.88 6.69 14.43
C HIS A 273 6.61 5.89 14.15
N THR A 274 5.80 5.67 15.20
CA THR A 274 4.55 4.90 15.08
C THR A 274 3.49 5.63 14.24
N LEU A 275 3.36 6.95 14.39
CA LEU A 275 2.42 7.74 13.58
C LEU A 275 2.79 7.74 12.09
N ILE A 276 4.08 7.94 11.76
CA ILE A 276 4.55 7.89 10.37
C ILE A 276 4.34 6.48 9.80
N ALA A 277 4.57 5.43 10.60
CA ALA A 277 4.36 4.05 10.18
C ALA A 277 2.88 3.76 9.91
N ASN A 278 1.96 4.24 10.73
CA ASN A 278 0.52 4.11 10.49
C ASN A 278 0.04 4.97 9.30
N ALA A 279 0.59 6.18 9.14
CA ALA A 279 0.30 7.06 8.00
C ALA A 279 0.73 6.39 6.68
N TYR A 280 1.90 5.77 6.65
CA TYR A 280 2.38 5.00 5.51
C TYR A 280 1.43 3.87 5.08
N LEU A 281 0.76 3.21 6.03
CA LEU A 281 -0.16 2.12 5.73
C LEU A 281 -1.56 2.57 5.30
N LEU A 282 -2.02 3.75 5.74
CA LEU A 282 -3.40 4.19 5.55
C LEU A 282 -3.57 5.32 4.54
N ILE A 283 -2.58 6.21 4.41
CA ILE A 283 -2.70 7.34 3.47
C ILE A 283 -2.76 6.85 2.02
N PRO A 284 -1.86 5.96 1.53
CA PRO A 284 -1.91 5.51 0.14
C PRO A 284 -3.25 4.87 -0.24
N PRO A 285 -3.83 3.88 0.49
CA PRO A 285 -5.11 3.27 0.16
C PRO A 285 -6.28 4.26 0.07
N VAL A 286 -6.33 5.25 0.97
CA VAL A 286 -7.38 6.27 0.96
C VAL A 286 -7.18 7.26 -0.18
N MET A 287 -5.96 7.70 -0.41
CA MET A 287 -5.66 8.68 -1.47
C MET A 287 -5.76 8.08 -2.86
N ASN A 288 -5.35 6.83 -3.05
CA ASN A 288 -5.55 6.10 -4.32
C ASN A 288 -7.03 6.05 -4.68
N LEU A 289 -7.90 5.69 -3.71
CA LEU A 289 -9.34 5.73 -3.88
C LEU A 289 -9.82 7.12 -4.36
N ILE A 290 -9.41 8.20 -3.69
CA ILE A 290 -9.83 9.57 -4.02
C ILE A 290 -9.33 9.95 -5.42
N ILE A 291 -8.04 9.74 -5.71
CA ILE A 291 -7.43 10.10 -6.98
C ILE A 291 -8.14 9.42 -8.15
N TYR A 292 -8.38 8.13 -8.06
CA TYR A 292 -8.95 7.38 -9.18
C TYR A 292 -10.47 7.48 -9.28
N SER A 293 -11.20 7.57 -8.17
CA SER A 293 -12.66 7.76 -8.21
C SER A 293 -13.07 9.16 -8.70
N VAL A 294 -12.33 10.20 -8.31
CA VAL A 294 -12.62 11.57 -8.72
C VAL A 294 -12.24 11.81 -10.18
N LYS A 295 -11.08 11.33 -10.60
CA LYS A 295 -10.54 11.62 -11.95
C LYS A 295 -11.10 10.73 -13.05
N THR A 296 -11.55 9.51 -12.76
CA THR A 296 -12.06 8.57 -13.76
C THR A 296 -13.57 8.61 -13.83
N LYS A 297 -14.12 9.38 -14.78
CA LYS A 297 -15.57 9.53 -14.98
C LYS A 297 -16.30 8.19 -15.11
N GLN A 298 -15.70 7.22 -15.77
CA GLN A 298 -16.27 5.88 -16.00
C GLN A 298 -16.41 5.13 -14.68
N ILE A 299 -15.36 5.10 -13.82
CA ILE A 299 -15.41 4.48 -12.49
C ILE A 299 -16.46 5.17 -11.62
N ARG A 300 -16.45 6.51 -11.58
CA ARG A 300 -17.42 7.27 -10.80
C ARG A 300 -18.85 6.96 -11.21
N ARG A 301 -19.13 6.86 -12.53
CA ARG A 301 -20.46 6.50 -13.02
C ARG A 301 -20.84 5.08 -12.61
N ALA A 302 -19.97 4.10 -12.83
CA ALA A 302 -20.23 2.71 -12.51
C ALA A 302 -20.38 2.48 -10.99
N VAL A 303 -19.59 3.17 -10.15
CA VAL A 303 -19.75 3.16 -8.68
C VAL A 303 -21.10 3.73 -8.26
N ASN A 304 -21.54 4.85 -8.85
CA ASN A 304 -22.86 5.44 -8.55
C ASN A 304 -24.00 4.50 -8.95
N GLU A 305 -23.91 3.86 -10.11
CA GLU A 305 -24.89 2.87 -10.58
C GLU A 305 -24.91 1.65 -9.63
N ALA A 306 -23.74 1.11 -9.23
CA ALA A 306 -23.65 0.00 -8.30
C ALA A 306 -24.27 0.34 -6.93
N ILE A 307 -23.97 1.51 -6.38
CA ILE A 307 -24.56 1.98 -5.10
C ILE A 307 -26.09 2.08 -5.25
N PHE A 308 -26.59 2.61 -6.37
CA PHE A 308 -28.04 2.73 -6.61
C PHE A 308 -28.73 1.37 -6.66
N PHE A 309 -28.09 0.31 -7.13
CA PHE A 309 -28.63 -1.05 -7.13
C PHE A 309 -28.47 -1.78 -5.78
N ILE A 310 -27.37 -1.56 -5.06
CA ILE A 310 -27.08 -2.27 -3.81
C ILE A 310 -27.90 -1.71 -2.63
N VAL A 311 -28.02 -0.39 -2.50
CA VAL A 311 -28.71 0.26 -1.37
C VAL A 311 -30.19 -0.12 -1.27
N PRO A 312 -31.00 -0.14 -2.33
CA PRO A 312 -32.39 -0.60 -2.27
C PRO A 312 -32.53 -2.09 -1.95
N SER A 313 -31.59 -2.93 -2.39
CA SER A 313 -31.60 -4.38 -2.10
C SER A 313 -31.33 -4.70 -0.64
N LEU A 314 -30.55 -3.87 0.05
CA LEU A 314 -30.21 -4.05 1.47
C LEU A 314 -31.25 -3.42 2.40
N SER A 315 -31.98 -2.43 1.92
CA SER A 315 -32.80 -1.62 2.79
C SER A 315 -34.27 -1.83 2.52
N GLY A 316 -34.96 -2.71 2.23
CA GLY A 316 -36.44 -2.77 2.19
C GLY A 316 -37.19 -1.46 2.62
N ILE A 317 -36.45 -0.39 2.83
CA ILE A 317 -36.84 0.93 3.36
C ILE A 317 -36.39 1.99 2.34
N LYS A 318 -37.35 2.69 1.74
CA LYS A 318 -37.15 3.91 0.96
C LYS A 318 -36.51 5.01 1.84
N CYS A 319 -35.20 4.97 2.06
CA CYS A 319 -34.45 6.13 2.54
C CYS A 319 -33.75 6.80 1.38
N ARG A 320 -34.21 8.01 1.05
CA ARG A 320 -33.42 8.98 0.29
C ARG A 320 -32.21 9.37 1.14
N CYS A 321 -31.16 8.57 1.14
CA CYS A 321 -29.87 9.03 1.58
C CYS A 321 -29.27 9.91 0.49
N ASN A 322 -29.37 11.23 0.68
CA ASN A 322 -28.47 12.18 0.03
C ASN A 322 -27.05 11.75 0.46
N LEU A 323 -26.30 11.25 -0.50
CA LEU A 323 -24.95 10.70 -0.32
C LEU A 323 -24.00 11.81 0.13
N ILE A 324 -23.77 11.91 1.42
CA ILE A 324 -22.72 12.74 2.06
C ILE A 324 -21.32 12.51 1.43
N TRP A 325 -21.11 11.39 0.78
CA TRP A 325 -19.88 11.05 0.05
C TRP A 325 -19.64 11.83 -1.25
N LEU A 326 -20.70 12.30 -1.92
CA LEU A 326 -20.56 13.07 -3.16
C LEU A 326 -20.29 14.56 -2.89
N ASP A 327 -20.76 15.09 -1.76
CA ASP A 327 -20.53 16.49 -1.40
C ASP A 327 -19.09 16.76 -0.91
N LEU A 328 -18.44 15.76 -0.30
CA LEU A 328 -17.01 15.87 0.07
C LEU A 328 -16.07 15.87 -1.15
N CYS A 329 -16.48 15.27 -2.28
CA CYS A 329 -15.68 15.28 -3.51
C CYS A 329 -15.90 16.51 -4.40
N CYS A 330 -16.93 17.34 -4.14
CA CYS A 330 -17.20 18.56 -4.91
C CYS A 330 -16.51 19.81 -4.35
N TYR A 331 -15.89 19.73 -3.16
CA TYR A 331 -15.22 20.85 -2.50
C TYR A 331 -13.68 20.77 -2.49
N PHE A 332 -13.09 19.79 -3.19
CA PHE A 332 -11.64 19.73 -3.38
C PHE A 332 -11.27 19.67 -4.88
#